data_9f8b068e0e62830af099163bf8c921c9
#
_entry.id   9f8b068e0e62830af099163bf8c921c9
#
_cell.length_a   1.000
_cell.length_b   1.000
_cell.length_c   1.000
_cell.angle_alpha   90.00
_cell.angle_beta   90.00
_cell.angle_gamma   90.00
#
_symmetry.space_group_name_H-M   'P 1'
#
loop_
_entity.id
_entity.type
_entity.pdbx_description
1 polymer ?
#
loop_
_entity_poly.entity_id
_entity_poly.type
_entity_poly.pdbx_seq_one_letter_code
_entity_poly.pdbx_strand_id
1 'polypeptide(L)'
;MVDGSRQYLWNYVLSFSAYILADTIWVVVKPRCVASPTTIVVHHVVVQVGLITLLYMEPSLARLCGCGGMIEVNTFFLIARRNFRDSKIISFFFWLSWIPVRCIMGPFLSGSILFALRKQMPLEEYVSATIMLLITLALNILNFKWTYDLFKKQNTGKLDKGL
;
A
#
# COMPACT_ATOMS: atom_id res chain seq x y z
N MET A 1 0.84 -24.41 21.73
CA MET A 1 0.49 -23.00 21.98
C MET A 1 0.72 -22.23 20.69
N VAL A 2 -0.31 -21.62 20.15
CA VAL A 2 -0.12 -20.70 19.00
C VAL A 2 0.65 -19.49 19.56
N ASP A 3 1.82 -19.23 19.00
CA ASP A 3 2.62 -18.07 19.38
C ASP A 3 1.76 -16.81 19.21
N GLY A 4 1.62 -16.00 20.28
CA GLY A 4 0.80 -14.79 20.25
C GLY A 4 1.11 -13.86 19.10
N SER A 5 2.36 -13.86 18.60
CA SER A 5 2.79 -13.07 17.46
C SER A 5 2.10 -13.49 16.14
N ARG A 6 1.87 -14.78 15.94
CA ARG A 6 1.14 -15.31 14.77
C ARG A 6 -0.35 -15.01 14.83
N GLN A 7 -0.95 -15.04 16.03
CA GLN A 7 -2.36 -14.69 16.19
C GLN A 7 -2.63 -13.22 15.83
N TYR A 8 -1.77 -12.30 16.26
CA TYR A 8 -1.88 -10.89 15.86
C TYR A 8 -1.74 -10.71 14.35
N LEU A 9 -0.81 -11.42 13.71
CA LEU A 9 -0.63 -11.37 12.28
C LEU A 9 -1.86 -11.87 11.52
N TRP A 10 -2.46 -12.98 11.96
CA TRP A 10 -3.72 -13.50 11.43
C TRP A 10 -4.85 -12.47 11.52
N ASN A 11 -5.05 -11.90 12.70
CA ASN A 11 -6.10 -10.90 12.91
C ASN A 11 -5.88 -9.66 12.02
N TYR A 12 -4.63 -9.22 11.90
CA TYR A 12 -4.28 -8.13 11.00
C TYR A 12 -4.61 -8.46 9.55
N VAL A 13 -4.16 -9.60 9.04
CA VAL A 13 -4.40 -10.02 7.66
C VAL A 13 -5.89 -10.15 7.36
N LEU A 14 -6.67 -10.79 8.26
CA LEU A 14 -8.11 -10.94 8.09
C LEU A 14 -8.83 -9.59 8.07
N SER A 15 -8.54 -8.72 9.02
CA SER A 15 -9.19 -7.40 9.11
C SER A 15 -8.86 -6.52 7.91
N PHE A 16 -7.59 -6.51 7.50
CA PHE A 16 -7.15 -5.70 6.39
C PHE A 16 -7.62 -6.26 5.04
N SER A 17 -7.66 -7.60 4.88
CA SER A 17 -8.25 -8.26 3.72
C SER A 17 -9.73 -7.93 3.57
N ALA A 18 -10.49 -7.95 4.65
CA ALA A 18 -11.90 -7.60 4.64
C ALA A 18 -12.12 -6.15 4.21
N TYR A 19 -11.29 -5.22 4.71
CA TYR A 19 -11.30 -3.83 4.30
C TYR A 19 -11.01 -3.67 2.79
N ILE A 20 -9.93 -4.27 2.28
CA ILE A 20 -9.55 -4.20 0.86
C ILE A 20 -10.64 -4.81 -0.04
N LEU A 21 -11.26 -5.92 0.37
CA LEU A 21 -12.36 -6.54 -0.37
C LEU A 21 -13.58 -5.61 -0.43
N ALA A 22 -13.96 -4.99 0.70
CA ALA A 22 -15.08 -4.05 0.74
C ALA A 22 -14.82 -2.84 -0.16
N ASP A 23 -13.60 -2.28 -0.14
CA ASP A 23 -13.23 -1.15 -0.99
C ASP A 23 -13.19 -1.57 -2.48
N THR A 24 -12.71 -2.78 -2.78
CA THR A 24 -12.74 -3.33 -4.16
C THR A 24 -14.17 -3.43 -4.69
N ILE A 25 -15.08 -3.99 -3.88
CA ILE A 25 -16.52 -4.09 -4.25
C ILE A 25 -17.08 -2.69 -4.50
N TRP A 26 -16.77 -1.72 -3.61
CA TRP A 26 -17.21 -0.34 -3.79
C TRP A 26 -16.73 0.27 -5.11
N VAL A 27 -15.42 0.12 -5.43
CA VAL A 27 -14.83 0.63 -6.68
C VAL A 27 -15.48 -0.02 -7.92
N VAL A 28 -15.78 -1.32 -7.86
CA VAL A 28 -16.45 -2.05 -8.97
C VAL A 28 -17.90 -1.58 -9.15
N VAL A 29 -18.63 -1.40 -8.06
CA VAL A 29 -20.04 -0.98 -8.08
C VAL A 29 -20.20 0.51 -8.43
N LYS A 30 -19.24 1.34 -8.02
CA LYS A 30 -19.26 2.80 -8.22
C LYS A 30 -18.01 3.31 -8.96
N PRO A 31 -17.72 2.83 -10.18
CA PRO A 31 -16.46 3.13 -10.87
C PRO A 31 -16.27 4.62 -11.17
N ARG A 32 -17.35 5.39 -11.24
CA ARG A 32 -17.31 6.84 -11.48
C ARG A 32 -16.80 7.66 -10.28
N CYS A 33 -16.72 7.06 -9.09
CA CYS A 33 -16.21 7.73 -7.89
C CYS A 33 -14.69 7.82 -7.85
N VAL A 34 -13.97 7.12 -8.74
CA VAL A 34 -12.51 7.08 -8.78
C VAL A 34 -11.98 7.35 -10.19
N ALA A 35 -10.79 7.97 -10.26
CA ALA A 35 -10.22 8.39 -11.55
C ALA A 35 -9.73 7.22 -12.42
N SER A 36 -9.34 6.09 -11.82
CA SER A 36 -8.79 4.91 -12.52
C SER A 36 -9.24 3.63 -11.83
N PRO A 37 -10.50 3.22 -11.98
CA PRO A 37 -11.05 2.06 -11.25
C PRO A 37 -10.27 0.78 -11.52
N THR A 38 -9.89 0.50 -12.76
CA THR A 38 -9.12 -0.69 -13.14
C THR A 38 -7.76 -0.73 -12.43
N THR A 39 -7.04 0.39 -12.38
CA THR A 39 -5.73 0.46 -11.71
C THR A 39 -5.87 0.20 -10.21
N ILE A 40 -6.95 0.70 -9.58
CA ILE A 40 -7.22 0.49 -8.16
C ILE A 40 -7.54 -0.98 -7.89
N VAL A 41 -8.39 -1.60 -8.70
CA VAL A 41 -8.73 -3.03 -8.58
C VAL A 41 -7.48 -3.90 -8.73
N VAL A 42 -6.64 -3.64 -9.73
CA VAL A 42 -5.36 -4.36 -9.89
C VAL A 42 -4.46 -4.17 -8.68
N HIS A 43 -4.35 -2.95 -8.16
CA HIS A 43 -3.60 -2.66 -6.93
C HIS A 43 -4.14 -3.48 -5.75
N HIS A 44 -5.46 -3.52 -5.54
CA HIS A 44 -6.10 -4.29 -4.45
C HIS A 44 -5.83 -5.79 -4.58
N VAL A 45 -5.88 -6.35 -5.79
CA VAL A 45 -5.53 -7.76 -6.01
C VAL A 45 -4.07 -8.02 -5.62
N VAL A 46 -3.14 -7.16 -6.02
CA VAL A 46 -1.72 -7.27 -5.67
C VAL A 46 -1.52 -7.17 -4.15
N VAL A 47 -2.17 -6.21 -3.49
CA VAL A 47 -2.14 -6.06 -2.04
C VAL A 47 -2.71 -7.30 -1.34
N GLN A 48 -3.81 -7.86 -1.84
CA GLN A 48 -4.43 -9.05 -1.27
C GLN A 48 -3.50 -10.27 -1.34
N VAL A 49 -2.81 -10.48 -2.46
CA VAL A 49 -1.78 -11.52 -2.58
C VAL A 49 -0.66 -11.27 -1.57
N GLY A 50 -0.23 -10.02 -1.41
CA GLY A 50 0.77 -9.63 -0.41
C GLY A 50 0.34 -9.95 1.02
N LEU A 51 -0.89 -9.64 1.39
CA LEU A 51 -1.44 -9.93 2.73
C LEU A 51 -1.43 -11.44 3.03
N ILE A 52 -1.84 -12.27 2.06
CA ILE A 52 -1.79 -13.74 2.22
C ILE A 52 -0.34 -14.20 2.36
N THR A 53 0.57 -13.66 1.57
CA THR A 53 1.99 -14.01 1.61
C THR A 53 2.63 -13.74 2.98
N LEU A 54 2.18 -12.70 3.72
CA LEU A 54 2.67 -12.39 5.07
C LEU A 54 2.54 -13.58 6.04
N LEU A 55 1.52 -14.43 5.86
CA LEU A 55 1.27 -15.58 6.76
C LEU A 55 2.34 -16.67 6.64
N TYR A 56 3.08 -16.68 5.55
CA TYR A 56 4.14 -17.67 5.24
C TYR A 56 5.55 -17.12 5.42
N MET A 57 5.68 -15.86 5.82
CA MET A 57 6.97 -15.22 6.05
C MET A 57 7.45 -15.42 7.50
N GLU A 58 8.75 -15.23 7.70
CA GLU A 58 9.32 -15.09 9.05
C GLU A 58 8.60 -13.95 9.80
N PRO A 59 8.18 -14.16 11.07
CA PRO A 59 7.28 -13.23 11.77
C PRO A 59 7.81 -11.80 11.93
N SER A 60 9.11 -11.60 12.08
CA SER A 60 9.68 -10.24 12.20
C SER A 60 9.63 -9.49 10.87
N LEU A 61 9.92 -10.19 9.77
CA LEU A 61 9.85 -9.63 8.42
C LEU A 61 8.39 -9.39 8.00
N ALA A 62 7.47 -10.31 8.37
CA ALA A 62 6.05 -10.16 8.13
C ALA A 62 5.48 -8.91 8.84
N ARG A 63 5.85 -8.66 10.10
CA ARG A 63 5.44 -7.44 10.82
C ARG A 63 5.97 -6.18 10.16
N LEU A 64 7.23 -6.18 9.72
CA LEU A 64 7.80 -5.05 9.00
C LEU A 64 7.04 -4.78 7.70
N CYS A 65 6.76 -5.82 6.91
CA CYS A 65 5.98 -5.69 5.67
C CYS A 65 4.53 -5.27 5.94
N GLY A 66 3.94 -5.71 7.06
CA GLY A 66 2.61 -5.30 7.52
C GLY A 66 2.48 -3.79 7.74
N CYS A 67 3.58 -3.10 8.09
CA CYS A 67 3.60 -1.65 8.15
C CYS A 67 3.27 -0.98 6.80
N GLY A 68 3.36 -1.73 5.69
CA GLY A 68 2.88 -1.27 4.38
C GLY A 68 1.41 -0.86 4.36
N GLY A 69 0.58 -1.38 5.26
CA GLY A 69 -0.80 -0.95 5.47
C GLY A 69 -0.96 0.53 5.84
N MET A 70 0.09 1.19 6.32
CA MET A 70 0.10 2.65 6.53
C MET A 70 -0.19 3.47 5.25
N ILE A 71 -0.07 2.85 4.08
CA ILE A 71 -0.46 3.46 2.80
C ILE A 71 -1.94 3.87 2.80
N GLU A 72 -2.80 3.15 3.52
CA GLU A 72 -4.23 3.47 3.61
C GLU A 72 -4.51 4.77 4.37
N VAL A 73 -3.70 5.11 5.36
CA VAL A 73 -3.78 6.42 6.05
C VAL A 73 -3.54 7.56 5.04
N ASN A 74 -2.60 7.35 4.13
CA ASN A 74 -2.34 8.31 3.07
C ASN A 74 -3.48 8.40 2.06
N THR A 75 -4.13 7.27 1.74
CA THR A 75 -5.34 7.21 0.89
C THR A 75 -6.48 8.02 1.53
N PHE A 76 -6.66 7.94 2.85
CA PHE A 76 -7.61 8.77 3.59
C PHE A 76 -7.34 10.28 3.37
N PHE A 77 -6.10 10.75 3.51
CA PHE A 77 -5.76 12.15 3.26
C PHE A 77 -5.93 12.55 1.80
N LEU A 78 -5.71 11.65 0.85
CA LEU A 78 -5.99 11.90 -0.56
C LEU A 78 -7.48 12.16 -0.80
N ILE A 79 -8.36 11.35 -0.22
CA ILE A 79 -9.82 11.50 -0.31
C ILE A 79 -10.26 12.78 0.42
N ALA A 80 -9.75 13.02 1.63
CA ALA A 80 -10.05 14.22 2.38
C ALA A 80 -9.67 15.51 1.61
N ARG A 81 -8.50 15.51 0.95
CA ARG A 81 -8.06 16.63 0.11
C ARG A 81 -8.98 16.87 -1.10
N ARG A 82 -9.58 15.83 -1.66
CA ARG A 82 -10.56 15.99 -2.75
C ARG A 82 -11.85 16.64 -2.29
N ASN A 83 -12.30 16.29 -1.07
CA ASN A 83 -13.54 16.81 -0.50
C ASN A 83 -13.38 18.23 0.09
N PHE A 84 -12.20 18.54 0.62
CA PHE A 84 -11.88 19.82 1.29
C PHE A 84 -10.74 20.52 0.56
N ARG A 85 -10.97 20.94 -0.69
CA ARG A 85 -9.95 21.46 -1.62
C ARG A 85 -9.23 22.70 -1.10
N ASP A 86 -9.93 23.57 -0.36
CA ASP A 86 -9.38 24.84 0.13
C ASP A 86 -8.65 24.71 1.47
N SER A 87 -8.67 23.53 2.09
CA SER A 87 -8.02 23.31 3.37
C SER A 87 -6.51 23.12 3.22
N LYS A 88 -5.75 24.14 3.60
CA LYS A 88 -4.28 24.09 3.65
C LYS A 88 -3.77 23.05 4.64
N ILE A 89 -4.51 22.82 5.74
CA ILE A 89 -4.18 21.85 6.79
C ILE A 89 -4.23 20.44 6.20
N ILE A 90 -5.32 20.07 5.52
CA ILE A 90 -5.47 18.75 4.90
C ILE A 90 -4.41 18.55 3.81
N SER A 91 -4.14 19.58 3.00
CA SER A 91 -3.08 19.54 1.99
C SER A 91 -1.69 19.34 2.61
N PHE A 92 -1.42 19.98 3.75
CA PHE A 92 -0.17 19.79 4.48
C PHE A 92 -0.01 18.35 4.99
N PHE A 93 -1.02 17.79 5.69
CA PHE A 93 -0.98 16.40 6.16
C PHE A 93 -0.93 15.36 5.03
N PHE A 94 -1.58 15.66 3.92
CA PHE A 94 -1.46 14.83 2.72
C PHE A 94 -0.01 14.72 2.24
N TRP A 95 0.69 15.83 2.05
CA TRP A 95 2.08 15.81 1.60
C TRP A 95 3.04 15.27 2.67
N LEU A 96 2.80 15.58 3.93
CA LEU A 96 3.58 15.08 5.06
C LEU A 96 3.49 13.55 5.16
N SER A 97 2.35 12.95 4.85
CA SER A 97 2.18 11.50 4.83
C SER A 97 2.58 10.86 3.50
N TRP A 98 2.38 11.54 2.37
CA TRP A 98 2.63 11.00 1.03
C TRP A 98 4.08 10.61 0.81
N ILE A 99 5.00 11.55 1.04
CA ILE A 99 6.42 11.34 0.76
C ILE A 99 7.01 10.21 1.62
N PRO A 100 6.89 10.21 2.97
CA PRO A 100 7.42 9.14 3.79
C PRO A 100 6.82 7.77 3.47
N VAL A 101 5.50 7.71 3.31
CA VAL A 101 4.80 6.43 3.17
C VAL A 101 4.97 5.83 1.77
N ARG A 102 4.85 6.65 0.72
CA ARG A 102 4.88 6.14 -0.65
C ARG A 102 6.25 6.14 -1.31
N CYS A 103 7.11 7.12 -0.95
CA CYS A 103 8.40 7.28 -1.63
C CYS A 103 9.58 6.75 -0.82
N ILE A 104 9.47 6.64 0.51
CA ILE A 104 10.57 6.18 1.37
C ILE A 104 10.30 4.78 1.90
N MET A 105 9.15 4.55 2.51
CA MET A 105 8.83 3.28 3.16
C MET A 105 8.82 2.10 2.18
N GLY A 106 8.27 2.27 0.98
CA GLY A 106 8.22 1.21 -0.03
C GLY A 106 9.61 0.71 -0.45
N PRO A 107 10.55 1.59 -0.89
CA PRO A 107 11.93 1.20 -1.17
C PRO A 107 12.65 0.61 0.05
N PHE A 108 12.42 1.15 1.25
CA PHE A 108 12.97 0.61 2.50
C PHE A 108 12.50 -0.83 2.76
N LEU A 109 11.20 -1.12 2.58
CA LEU A 109 10.67 -2.48 2.71
C LEU A 109 11.29 -3.42 1.68
N SER A 110 11.39 -3.02 0.42
CA SER A 110 12.03 -3.83 -0.63
C SER A 110 13.50 -4.12 -0.31
N GLY A 111 14.24 -3.12 0.18
CA GLY A 111 15.63 -3.27 0.62
C GLY A 111 15.77 -4.23 1.80
N SER A 112 14.87 -4.16 2.78
CA SER A 112 14.84 -5.04 3.94
C SER A 112 14.57 -6.49 3.56
N ILE A 113 13.65 -6.73 2.64
CA ILE A 113 13.35 -8.08 2.12
C ILE A 113 14.57 -8.60 1.34
N LEU A 114 15.15 -7.79 0.47
CA LEU A 114 16.34 -8.17 -0.29
C LEU A 114 17.53 -8.53 0.63
N PHE A 115 17.70 -7.79 1.73
CA PHE A 115 18.71 -8.11 2.74
C PHE A 115 18.39 -9.42 3.47
N ALA A 116 17.12 -9.66 3.81
CA ALA A 116 16.70 -10.91 4.44
C ALA A 116 16.93 -12.14 3.54
N LEU A 117 16.72 -12.03 2.22
CA LEU A 117 16.95 -13.09 1.25
C LEU A 117 18.43 -13.52 1.13
N ARG A 118 19.37 -12.73 1.65
CA ARG A 118 20.79 -13.13 1.72
C ARG A 118 21.09 -14.08 2.87
N LYS A 119 20.15 -14.25 3.81
CA LYS A 119 20.31 -15.16 4.94
C LYS A 119 19.82 -16.55 4.55
N GLN A 120 20.41 -17.59 5.17
CA GLN A 120 19.85 -18.93 5.07
C GLN A 120 18.49 -18.98 5.79
N MET A 121 17.48 -19.42 5.09
CA MET A 121 16.11 -19.57 5.59
C MET A 121 15.43 -20.78 4.97
N PRO A 122 14.39 -21.35 5.58
CA PRO A 122 13.58 -22.42 5.00
C PRO A 122 13.03 -22.05 3.63
N LEU A 123 12.88 -23.04 2.76
CA LEU A 123 12.43 -22.83 1.37
C LEU A 123 11.10 -22.06 1.30
N GLU A 124 10.16 -22.37 2.19
CA GLU A 124 8.84 -21.70 2.24
C GLU A 124 8.96 -20.21 2.51
N GLU A 125 9.80 -19.86 3.49
CA GLU A 125 10.06 -18.45 3.84
C GLU A 125 10.80 -17.72 2.72
N TYR A 126 11.76 -18.39 2.07
CA TYR A 126 12.48 -17.85 0.91
C TYR A 126 11.55 -17.54 -0.26
N VAL A 127 10.66 -18.48 -0.61
CA VAL A 127 9.67 -18.31 -1.67
C VAL A 127 8.72 -17.15 -1.32
N SER A 128 8.20 -17.12 -0.10
CA SER A 128 7.29 -16.07 0.37
C SER A 128 7.95 -14.69 0.37
N ALA A 129 9.20 -14.59 0.83
CA ALA A 129 9.96 -13.34 0.80
C ALA A 129 10.24 -12.89 -0.65
N THR A 130 10.52 -13.82 -1.56
CA THR A 130 10.72 -13.50 -2.99
C THR A 130 9.44 -12.96 -3.62
N ILE A 131 8.29 -13.60 -3.38
CA ILE A 131 6.98 -13.11 -3.84
C ILE A 131 6.72 -11.72 -3.29
N MET A 132 6.95 -11.51 -1.98
CA MET A 132 6.76 -10.22 -1.34
C MET A 132 7.69 -9.14 -1.92
N LEU A 133 8.93 -9.48 -2.26
CA LEU A 133 9.85 -8.55 -2.93
C LEU A 133 9.29 -8.11 -4.28
N LEU A 134 8.79 -9.03 -5.11
CA LEU A 134 8.19 -8.71 -6.40
C LEU A 134 6.95 -7.81 -6.23
N ILE A 135 6.10 -8.10 -5.25
CA ILE A 135 4.93 -7.29 -4.91
C ILE A 135 5.34 -5.88 -4.50
N THR A 136 6.30 -5.73 -3.57
CA THR A 136 6.74 -4.42 -3.11
C THR A 136 7.41 -3.61 -4.21
N LEU A 137 8.17 -4.23 -5.10
CA LEU A 137 8.74 -3.56 -6.28
C LEU A 137 7.65 -3.07 -7.24
N ALA A 138 6.64 -3.89 -7.54
CA ALA A 138 5.51 -3.48 -8.37
C ALA A 138 4.73 -2.31 -7.75
N LEU A 139 4.48 -2.35 -6.43
CA LEU A 139 3.82 -1.26 -5.71
C LEU A 139 4.67 0.02 -5.68
N ASN A 140 6.00 -0.09 -5.58
CA ASN A 140 6.89 1.05 -5.67
C ASN A 140 6.82 1.74 -7.03
N ILE A 141 6.80 0.97 -8.12
CA ILE A 141 6.63 1.51 -9.48
C ILE A 141 5.31 2.28 -9.59
N LEU A 142 4.21 1.72 -9.08
CA LEU A 142 2.91 2.40 -9.07
C LEU A 142 2.93 3.67 -8.22
N ASN A 143 3.55 3.63 -7.03
CA ASN A 143 3.68 4.79 -6.16
C ASN A 143 4.47 5.93 -6.79
N PHE A 144 5.60 5.63 -7.45
CA PHE A 144 6.38 6.62 -8.19
C PHE A 144 5.61 7.19 -9.37
N LYS A 145 4.90 6.35 -10.13
CA LYS A 145 4.03 6.81 -11.22
C LYS A 145 2.95 7.76 -10.71
N TRP A 146 2.24 7.40 -9.65
CA TRP A 146 1.20 8.26 -9.07
C TRP A 146 1.77 9.57 -8.51
N THR A 147 2.95 9.51 -7.90
CA THR A 147 3.65 10.71 -7.40
C THR A 147 4.01 11.63 -8.57
N TYR A 148 4.56 11.10 -9.64
CA TYR A 148 4.85 11.86 -10.87
C TYR A 148 3.58 12.49 -11.46
N ASP A 149 2.49 11.73 -11.59
CA ASP A 149 1.22 12.22 -12.12
C ASP A 149 0.64 13.35 -11.27
N LEU A 150 0.78 13.27 -9.93
CA LEU A 150 0.36 14.32 -9.01
C LEU A 150 1.16 15.62 -9.22
N PHE A 151 2.49 15.54 -9.27
CA PHE A 151 3.34 16.71 -9.51
C PHE A 151 3.07 17.34 -10.88
N LYS A 152 2.90 16.52 -11.91
CA LYS A 152 2.58 17.00 -13.26
C LYS A 152 1.26 17.77 -13.28
N LYS A 153 0.21 17.24 -12.63
CA LYS A 153 -1.10 17.92 -12.52
C LYS A 153 -0.98 19.25 -11.77
N GLN A 154 -0.22 19.31 -10.71
CA GLN A 154 -0.01 20.52 -9.92
C GLN A 154 0.65 21.62 -10.75
N ASN A 155 1.70 21.28 -11.51
CA ASN A 155 2.45 22.23 -12.33
C ASN A 155 1.66 22.74 -13.55
N THR A 156 0.69 21.96 -14.05
CA THR A 156 -0.13 22.37 -15.20
C THR A 156 -1.39 23.17 -14.81
N GLY A 157 -1.57 23.52 -13.55
CA GLY A 157 -2.75 24.28 -13.06
C GLY A 157 -4.08 23.57 -13.26
N LYS A 158 -4.08 22.27 -13.61
CA LYS A 158 -5.29 21.47 -13.87
C LYS A 158 -5.90 20.87 -12.60
N LEU A 159 -5.29 21.09 -11.45
CA LEU A 159 -5.81 20.61 -10.17
C LEU A 159 -7.07 21.37 -9.72
N ASP A 160 -7.27 22.60 -10.21
CA ASP A 160 -8.36 23.47 -9.76
C ASP A 160 -9.59 23.42 -10.66
N LYS A 161 -9.56 22.75 -11.79
CA LYS A 161 -10.61 22.84 -12.82
C LYS A 161 -11.35 21.54 -13.16
N GLY A 162 -11.33 20.55 -12.33
CA GLY A 162 -12.22 19.44 -12.61
C GLY A 162 -11.68 18.03 -12.33
N LEU A 163 -12.26 17.46 -11.39
CA LEU A 163 -12.73 16.05 -11.36
C LEU A 163 -14.08 16.03 -10.68
#